data_373ae482352f85f149db72d98c8896dc
#
_entry.id   373ae482352f85f149db72d98c8896dc
#
_cell.length_a   1.000
_cell.length_b   1.000
_cell.length_c   1.000
_cell.angle_alpha   90.00
_cell.angle_beta   90.00
_cell.angle_gamma   90.00
#
_symmetry.space_group_name_H-M   'P 1'
#
loop_
_entity.id
_entity.type
_entity.pdbx_description
1 polymer ?
#
loop_
_entity_poly.entity_id
_entity_poly.type
_entity_poly.pdbx_seq_one_letter_code
_entity_poly.pdbx_strand_id
1 'polypeptide(L)'
;SDGEEFDVIINVKEKCYSSFYPFKILSQRGIEKIDFEPVTIFYGSNGSGKTTALNVIAEKLKLERSSAYNKSSFFNDYVDLCGYTLKGMAIPANSRIITSDDVFDFMLNLRMLNEGIDTGREKLFEEYRKSKSTDNGKFRLRSLDDFEELKRLTSVRRNTQSMYVKKNVGVNVREQSNGESAFMY
;
A
#
# COMPACT_ATOMS: atom_id res chain seq x y z
N SER A 1 -19.48 22.30 -17.16
CA SER A 1 -20.64 23.00 -16.55
C SER A 1 -21.77 22.00 -16.34
N ASP A 2 -22.78 22.37 -15.50
CA ASP A 2 -23.94 21.50 -15.23
C ASP A 2 -24.66 21.04 -16.49
N GLY A 3 -24.60 21.80 -17.58
CA GLY A 3 -25.21 21.44 -18.88
C GLY A 3 -24.46 20.28 -19.55
N GLU A 4 -23.16 20.27 -19.54
CA GLU A 4 -22.36 19.20 -20.15
C GLU A 4 -22.49 17.89 -19.35
N GLU A 5 -22.54 17.97 -18.04
CA GLU A 5 -22.82 16.82 -17.17
C GLU A 5 -24.20 16.23 -17.46
N PHE A 6 -25.19 17.09 -17.67
CA PHE A 6 -26.56 16.68 -17.96
C PHE A 6 -26.68 15.96 -19.31
N ASP A 7 -26.03 16.49 -20.35
CA ASP A 7 -26.05 15.89 -21.69
C ASP A 7 -25.36 14.51 -21.72
N VAL A 8 -24.27 14.34 -20.97
CA VAL A 8 -23.61 13.03 -20.85
C VAL A 8 -24.50 12.02 -20.11
N ILE A 9 -25.20 12.45 -19.06
CA ILE A 9 -26.13 11.60 -18.32
C ILE A 9 -27.32 11.16 -19.18
N ILE A 10 -27.87 12.03 -20.01
CA ILE A 10 -28.98 11.70 -20.91
C ILE A 10 -28.55 10.68 -21.97
N ASN A 11 -27.35 10.78 -22.51
CA ASN A 11 -26.83 9.88 -23.53
C ASN A 11 -26.46 8.49 -22.98
N VAL A 12 -26.25 8.36 -21.68
CA VAL A 12 -25.99 7.08 -21.03
C VAL A 12 -27.33 6.48 -20.60
N LYS A 13 -27.50 5.19 -20.82
CA LYS A 13 -28.73 4.41 -20.51
C LYS A 13 -29.06 4.48 -19.02
N GLU A 14 -29.60 5.60 -18.53
CA GLU A 14 -29.84 5.95 -17.12
C GLU A 14 -30.55 4.85 -16.30
N LYS A 15 -31.39 4.06 -16.94
CA LYS A 15 -32.20 3.04 -16.27
C LYS A 15 -31.41 1.87 -15.70
N CYS A 16 -30.13 1.74 -16.00
CA CYS A 16 -29.29 0.59 -15.62
C CYS A 16 -28.35 0.88 -14.45
N TYR A 17 -28.20 2.13 -14.03
CA TYR A 17 -27.19 2.52 -13.04
C TYR A 17 -27.81 3.21 -11.83
N SER A 18 -27.38 2.83 -10.64
CA SER A 18 -27.81 3.44 -9.36
C SER A 18 -26.96 4.63 -8.93
N SER A 19 -25.82 4.85 -9.58
CA SER A 19 -24.87 5.92 -9.23
C SER A 19 -24.13 6.41 -10.46
N PHE A 20 -23.96 7.71 -10.59
CA PHE A 20 -23.25 8.40 -11.66
C PHE A 20 -21.91 9.00 -11.19
N TYR A 21 -21.30 8.40 -10.18
CA TYR A 21 -20.02 8.86 -9.65
C TYR A 21 -18.95 8.97 -10.79
N PRO A 22 -18.19 10.08 -10.90
CA PRO A 22 -18.10 11.21 -9.97
C PRO A 22 -18.98 12.42 -10.33
N PHE A 23 -19.87 12.31 -11.30
CA PHE A 23 -20.79 13.38 -11.68
C PHE A 23 -21.56 13.95 -10.49
N LYS A 24 -21.90 15.22 -10.56
CA LYS A 24 -22.64 15.98 -9.54
C LYS A 24 -21.90 16.21 -8.20
N ILE A 25 -20.72 15.60 -7.97
CA ILE A 25 -20.01 15.80 -6.69
C ILE A 25 -19.33 17.16 -6.63
N LEU A 26 -18.56 17.52 -7.65
CA LEU A 26 -17.82 18.78 -7.67
C LEU A 26 -18.70 19.95 -8.13
N SER A 27 -19.53 19.76 -9.14
CA SER A 27 -20.45 20.77 -9.65
C SER A 27 -21.48 21.21 -8.63
N GLN A 28 -22.09 20.28 -7.86
CA GLN A 28 -23.00 20.62 -6.77
C GLN A 28 -22.36 21.45 -5.65
N ARG A 29 -21.02 21.48 -5.60
CA ARG A 29 -20.24 22.31 -4.67
C ARG A 29 -19.80 23.64 -5.28
N GLY A 30 -20.22 23.93 -6.52
CA GLY A 30 -19.80 25.12 -7.25
C GLY A 30 -18.31 25.15 -7.61
N ILE A 31 -17.67 24.00 -7.68
CA ILE A 31 -16.27 23.90 -8.04
C ILE A 31 -16.16 23.74 -9.57
N GLU A 32 -15.94 24.86 -10.24
CA GLU A 32 -15.75 24.88 -11.70
C GLU A 32 -14.26 24.89 -12.06
N LYS A 33 -13.42 25.48 -11.23
CA LYS A 33 -12.00 25.65 -11.47
C LYS A 33 -11.20 25.52 -10.17
N ILE A 34 -10.04 24.91 -10.27
CA ILE A 34 -9.07 24.85 -9.16
C ILE A 34 -7.76 25.40 -9.69
N ASP A 35 -7.29 26.49 -9.11
CA ASP A 35 -5.96 27.02 -9.35
C ASP A 35 -4.99 26.46 -8.31
N PHE A 36 -3.85 25.94 -8.78
CA PHE A 36 -2.84 25.33 -7.93
C PHE A 36 -1.68 26.28 -7.69
N GLU A 37 -1.32 26.44 -6.44
CA GLU A 37 -0.10 27.04 -5.96
C GLU A 37 0.93 25.92 -5.64
N PRO A 38 2.22 26.26 -5.38
CA PRO A 38 3.23 25.26 -5.02
C PRO A 38 2.82 24.31 -3.90
N VAL A 39 1.99 24.79 -2.95
CA VAL A 39 1.32 23.99 -1.93
C VAL A 39 -0.15 24.36 -1.92
N THR A 40 -1.02 23.39 -2.23
CA THR A 40 -2.47 23.58 -2.24
C THR A 40 -3.11 22.58 -1.30
N ILE A 41 -3.95 23.04 -0.38
CA ILE A 41 -4.61 22.21 0.64
C ILE A 41 -6.12 22.17 0.38
N PHE A 42 -6.67 20.97 0.18
CA PHE A 42 -8.10 20.76 0.13
C PHE A 42 -8.66 20.55 1.54
N TYR A 43 -9.50 21.46 1.96
CA TYR A 43 -10.17 21.44 3.26
C TYR A 43 -11.66 21.14 3.12
N GLY A 44 -12.25 20.44 4.07
CA GLY A 44 -13.69 20.16 4.14
C GLY A 44 -14.01 18.89 4.92
N SER A 45 -15.31 18.73 5.27
CA SER A 45 -15.84 17.56 5.98
C SER A 45 -15.71 16.25 5.17
N ASN A 46 -15.98 15.12 5.82
CA ASN A 46 -16.08 13.83 5.12
C ASN A 46 -17.22 13.89 4.09
N GLY A 47 -17.00 13.29 2.93
CA GLY A 47 -17.95 13.33 1.81
C GLY A 47 -17.98 14.67 1.04
N SER A 48 -17.09 15.63 1.32
CA SER A 48 -17.03 16.91 0.60
C SER A 48 -16.42 16.82 -0.83
N GLY A 49 -15.99 15.64 -1.27
CA GLY A 49 -15.44 15.44 -2.62
C GLY A 49 -13.93 15.61 -2.76
N LYS A 50 -13.18 15.81 -1.65
CA LYS A 50 -11.70 15.99 -1.71
C LYS A 50 -10.98 14.84 -2.42
N THR A 51 -11.26 13.62 -1.99
CA THR A 51 -10.68 12.41 -2.61
C THR A 51 -11.12 12.24 -4.05
N THR A 52 -12.37 12.59 -4.36
CA THR A 52 -12.88 12.58 -5.74
C THR A 52 -12.10 13.57 -6.61
N ALA A 53 -11.91 14.79 -6.15
CA ALA A 53 -11.13 15.80 -6.86
C ALA A 53 -9.68 15.31 -7.09
N LEU A 54 -9.02 14.79 -6.07
CA LEU A 54 -7.67 14.23 -6.19
C LEU A 54 -7.60 13.06 -7.18
N ASN A 55 -8.59 12.16 -7.18
CA ASN A 55 -8.67 11.04 -8.11
C ASN A 55 -8.86 11.51 -9.55
N VAL A 56 -9.72 12.51 -9.79
CA VAL A 56 -9.94 13.10 -11.11
C VAL A 56 -8.66 13.77 -11.61
N ILE A 57 -7.98 14.55 -10.75
CA ILE A 57 -6.70 15.20 -11.09
C ILE A 57 -5.64 14.15 -11.43
N ALA A 58 -5.50 13.12 -10.61
CA ALA A 58 -4.52 12.07 -10.82
C ALA A 58 -4.74 11.32 -12.14
N GLU A 59 -5.99 10.97 -12.46
CA GLU A 59 -6.33 10.30 -13.72
C GLU A 59 -6.12 11.24 -14.92
N LYS A 60 -6.54 12.51 -14.82
CA LYS A 60 -6.38 13.49 -15.91
C LYS A 60 -4.93 13.77 -16.24
N LEU A 61 -4.09 13.88 -15.20
CA LEU A 61 -2.66 14.15 -15.34
C LEU A 61 -1.82 12.87 -15.50
N LYS A 62 -2.46 11.68 -15.48
CA LYS A 62 -1.79 10.37 -15.56
C LYS A 62 -0.69 10.21 -14.52
N LEU A 63 -0.98 10.61 -13.28
CA LEU A 63 -0.06 10.48 -12.17
C LEU A 63 0.12 9.00 -11.80
N GLU A 64 1.33 8.63 -11.36
CA GLU A 64 1.60 7.31 -10.84
C GLU A 64 0.77 7.04 -9.58
N ARG A 65 0.25 5.83 -9.46
CA ARG A 65 -0.61 5.39 -8.36
C ARG A 65 -0.29 3.94 -7.98
N SER A 66 -0.23 3.66 -6.70
CA SER A 66 0.02 2.31 -6.19
C SER A 66 -1.28 1.59 -5.81
N SER A 67 -2.23 2.29 -5.17
CA SER A 67 -3.49 1.69 -4.72
C SER A 67 -4.63 1.83 -5.72
N ALA A 68 -5.55 0.88 -5.70
CA ALA A 68 -6.82 0.99 -6.40
C ALA A 68 -7.70 2.09 -5.77
N TYR A 69 -8.61 2.65 -6.55
CA TYR A 69 -9.56 3.65 -6.09
C TYR A 69 -10.96 3.39 -6.64
N ASN A 70 -11.97 4.02 -6.05
CA ASN A 70 -13.33 3.87 -6.51
C ASN A 70 -13.51 4.50 -7.90
N LYS A 71 -13.76 3.65 -8.90
CA LYS A 71 -13.92 4.02 -10.30
C LYS A 71 -15.23 3.42 -10.82
N SER A 72 -16.16 4.28 -11.19
CA SER A 72 -17.39 3.87 -11.85
C SER A 72 -17.20 3.79 -13.37
N SER A 73 -18.20 3.27 -14.08
CA SER A 73 -18.23 3.27 -15.55
C SER A 73 -18.24 4.68 -16.17
N PHE A 74 -18.61 5.70 -15.38
CA PHE A 74 -18.69 7.10 -15.81
C PHE A 74 -17.44 7.91 -15.48
N PHE A 75 -16.49 7.32 -14.75
CA PHE A 75 -15.34 8.06 -14.24
C PHE A 75 -14.47 8.62 -15.37
N ASN A 76 -14.21 7.83 -16.39
CA ASN A 76 -13.42 8.26 -17.54
C ASN A 76 -14.14 9.36 -18.33
N ASP A 77 -15.45 9.21 -18.57
CA ASP A 77 -16.24 10.21 -19.29
C ASP A 77 -16.17 11.57 -18.56
N TYR A 78 -16.24 11.54 -17.22
CA TYR A 78 -16.07 12.75 -16.42
C TYR A 78 -14.67 13.35 -16.53
N VAL A 79 -13.64 12.53 -16.46
CA VAL A 79 -12.24 12.97 -16.62
C VAL A 79 -11.98 13.58 -17.99
N ASP A 80 -12.62 13.04 -19.03
CA ASP A 80 -12.48 13.57 -20.40
C ASP A 80 -13.10 14.96 -20.54
N LEU A 81 -14.18 15.26 -19.83
CA LEU A 81 -14.78 16.60 -19.75
C LEU A 81 -13.93 17.62 -18.97
N CYS A 82 -13.05 17.15 -18.10
CA CYS A 82 -12.18 18.03 -17.33
C CYS A 82 -11.02 18.54 -18.20
N GLY A 83 -10.82 19.85 -18.25
CA GLY A 83 -9.65 20.49 -18.85
C GLY A 83 -8.59 20.83 -17.83
N TYR A 84 -7.33 21.02 -18.26
CA TYR A 84 -6.28 21.61 -17.44
C TYR A 84 -5.35 22.49 -18.27
N THR A 85 -4.70 23.44 -17.62
CA THR A 85 -3.69 24.32 -18.22
C THR A 85 -2.46 24.33 -17.36
N LEU A 86 -1.30 24.07 -17.93
CA LEU A 86 0.00 24.16 -17.25
C LEU A 86 0.61 25.54 -17.44
N LYS A 87 1.05 26.18 -16.34
CA LYS A 87 1.75 27.46 -16.37
C LYS A 87 3.25 27.23 -16.67
N GLY A 88 3.56 26.76 -17.88
CA GLY A 88 4.93 26.82 -18.43
C GLY A 88 5.85 25.62 -18.20
N MET A 89 5.51 24.62 -17.41
CA MET A 89 6.32 23.41 -17.21
C MET A 89 5.52 22.15 -17.54
N ALA A 90 6.22 21.12 -18.03
CA ALA A 90 5.64 19.77 -18.12
C ALA A 90 5.47 19.18 -16.72
N ILE A 91 4.53 18.25 -16.58
CA ILE A 91 4.35 17.48 -15.36
C ILE A 91 5.63 16.65 -15.14
N PRO A 92 6.27 16.73 -13.96
CA PRO A 92 7.47 15.93 -13.67
C PRO A 92 7.16 14.42 -13.80
N ALA A 93 8.12 13.67 -14.36
CA ALA A 93 7.94 12.23 -14.60
C ALA A 93 7.64 11.41 -13.33
N ASN A 94 8.09 11.88 -12.17
CA ASN A 94 7.90 11.22 -10.88
C ASN A 94 6.65 11.73 -10.13
N SER A 95 5.74 12.43 -10.82
CA SER A 95 4.52 12.92 -10.19
C SER A 95 3.60 11.75 -9.84
N ARG A 96 3.21 11.66 -8.57
CA ARG A 96 2.38 10.57 -8.08
C ARG A 96 1.32 11.05 -7.12
N ILE A 97 0.28 10.25 -6.95
CA ILE A 97 -0.72 10.42 -5.91
C ILE A 97 -0.45 9.41 -4.79
N ILE A 98 -0.51 9.87 -3.56
CA ILE A 98 -0.47 9.04 -2.35
C ILE A 98 -1.79 9.23 -1.64
N THR A 99 -2.46 8.13 -1.32
CA THR A 99 -3.76 8.12 -0.64
C THR A 99 -3.66 7.46 0.73
N SER A 100 -4.70 7.60 1.56
CA SER A 100 -4.80 6.88 2.82
C SER A 100 -4.73 5.36 2.65
N ASP A 101 -5.21 4.86 1.52
CA ASP A 101 -5.21 3.42 1.22
C ASP A 101 -3.79 2.91 0.99
N ASP A 102 -2.93 3.68 0.31
CA ASP A 102 -1.50 3.35 0.14
C ASP A 102 -0.79 3.23 1.49
N VAL A 103 -1.04 4.18 2.40
CA VAL A 103 -0.48 4.17 3.76
C VAL A 103 -1.01 2.97 4.55
N PHE A 104 -2.29 2.65 4.40
CA PHE A 104 -2.91 1.53 5.08
C PHE A 104 -2.33 0.18 4.61
N ASP A 105 -2.19 0.01 3.29
CA ASP A 105 -1.57 -1.18 2.70
C ASP A 105 -0.11 -1.34 3.14
N PHE A 106 0.64 -0.24 3.19
CA PHE A 106 2.00 -0.26 3.73
C PHE A 106 2.05 -0.76 5.18
N MET A 107 1.15 -0.27 6.04
CA MET A 107 1.07 -0.70 7.43
C MET A 107 0.69 -2.18 7.57
N LEU A 108 -0.26 -2.65 6.76
CA LEU A 108 -0.64 -4.07 6.75
C LEU A 108 0.54 -4.95 6.32
N ASN A 109 1.27 -4.54 5.29
CA ASN A 109 2.47 -5.25 4.84
C ASN A 109 3.55 -5.32 5.92
N LEU A 110 3.77 -4.23 6.69
CA LEU A 110 4.69 -4.24 7.82
C LEU A 110 4.26 -5.24 8.92
N ARG A 111 2.96 -5.29 9.23
CA ARG A 111 2.43 -6.24 10.23
C ARG A 111 2.60 -7.68 9.75
N MET A 112 2.27 -7.97 8.49
CA MET A 112 2.46 -9.30 7.91
C MET A 112 3.93 -9.72 7.91
N LEU A 113 4.84 -8.79 7.64
CA LEU A 113 6.27 -9.04 7.70
C LEU A 113 6.72 -9.40 9.13
N ASN A 114 6.27 -8.64 10.12
CA ASN A 114 6.58 -8.90 11.52
C ASN A 114 6.01 -10.24 11.98
N GLU A 115 4.78 -10.57 11.61
CA GLU A 115 4.16 -11.88 11.90
C GLU A 115 4.96 -13.03 11.27
N GLY A 116 5.42 -12.86 10.04
CA GLY A 116 6.29 -13.81 9.36
C GLY A 116 7.63 -14.00 10.10
N ILE A 117 8.22 -12.91 10.60
CA ILE A 117 9.44 -12.96 11.42
C ILE A 117 9.19 -13.69 12.74
N ASP A 118 8.10 -13.43 13.43
CA ASP A 118 7.77 -14.07 14.70
C ASP A 118 7.46 -15.56 14.51
N THR A 119 6.71 -15.91 13.46
CA THR A 119 6.48 -17.32 13.08
C THR A 119 7.80 -18.04 12.78
N GLY A 120 8.72 -17.37 12.09
CA GLY A 120 10.06 -17.87 11.84
C GLY A 120 10.86 -18.11 13.15
N ARG A 121 10.73 -17.19 14.10
CA ARG A 121 11.35 -17.34 15.43
C ARG A 121 10.82 -18.57 16.18
N GLU A 122 9.51 -18.76 16.19
CA GLU A 122 8.89 -19.90 16.86
C GLU A 122 9.36 -21.23 16.26
N LYS A 123 9.40 -21.34 14.93
CA LYS A 123 9.94 -22.51 14.25
C LYS A 123 11.40 -22.79 14.63
N LEU A 124 12.23 -21.77 14.71
CA LEU A 124 13.63 -21.91 15.11
C LEU A 124 13.77 -22.29 16.61
N PHE A 125 12.87 -21.83 17.46
CA PHE A 125 12.81 -22.29 18.85
C PHE A 125 12.47 -23.77 18.95
N GLU A 126 11.50 -24.24 18.18
CA GLU A 126 11.14 -25.66 18.12
C GLU A 126 12.28 -26.51 17.55
N GLU A 127 12.90 -26.07 16.47
CA GLU A 127 14.05 -26.76 15.87
C GLU A 127 15.22 -26.88 16.86
N TYR A 128 15.53 -25.79 17.57
CA TYR A 128 16.54 -25.81 18.61
C TYR A 128 16.24 -26.84 19.68
N ARG A 129 14.98 -26.88 20.19
CA ARG A 129 14.55 -27.85 21.22
C ARG A 129 14.66 -29.29 20.72
N LYS A 130 14.16 -29.55 19.50
CA LYS A 130 14.25 -30.87 18.86
C LYS A 130 15.67 -31.32 18.68
N SER A 131 16.53 -30.46 18.13
CA SER A 131 17.94 -30.78 17.91
C SER A 131 18.69 -31.03 19.22
N LYS A 132 18.32 -30.35 20.29
CA LYS A 132 18.94 -30.55 21.61
C LYS A 132 18.44 -31.81 22.33
N SER A 133 17.17 -32.20 22.11
CA SER A 133 16.58 -33.44 22.68
C SER A 133 17.04 -34.69 21.94
N THR A 134 17.36 -34.56 20.65
CA THR A 134 17.82 -35.68 19.81
C THR A 134 19.34 -35.94 19.92
N ASP A 135 20.07 -35.13 20.70
CA ASP A 135 21.51 -35.19 20.85
C ASP A 135 21.98 -36.37 21.75
N ASN A 136 21.81 -37.59 21.22
CA ASN A 136 22.39 -38.80 21.81
C ASN A 136 23.79 -39.14 21.26
N GLY A 137 24.58 -38.16 20.84
CA GLY A 137 26.01 -38.35 20.56
C GLY A 137 26.39 -39.18 19.34
N LYS A 138 25.43 -39.54 18.44
CA LYS A 138 25.67 -40.52 17.36
C LYS A 138 25.51 -39.97 15.94
N PHE A 139 25.66 -38.65 15.73
CA PHE A 139 25.68 -38.15 14.37
C PHE A 139 26.99 -38.59 13.67
N ARG A 140 26.87 -39.33 12.59
CA ARG A 140 28.00 -39.75 11.74
C ARG A 140 27.81 -39.21 10.33
N LEU A 141 28.79 -38.45 9.84
CA LEU A 141 28.83 -38.02 8.45
C LEU A 141 28.91 -39.27 7.54
N ARG A 142 27.93 -39.39 6.64
CA ARG A 142 27.89 -40.45 5.62
C ARG A 142 27.99 -39.88 4.21
N SER A 143 27.61 -38.63 4.00
CA SER A 143 27.66 -37.94 2.71
C SER A 143 27.99 -36.47 2.88
N LEU A 144 28.29 -35.79 1.76
CA LEU A 144 28.52 -34.34 1.72
C LEU A 144 27.25 -33.54 2.09
N ASP A 145 26.10 -34.11 1.86
CA ASP A 145 24.79 -33.45 2.20
C ASP A 145 24.60 -33.37 3.70
N ASP A 146 25.24 -34.27 4.47
CA ASP A 146 25.18 -34.24 5.94
C ASP A 146 25.99 -33.08 6.55
N PHE A 147 26.79 -32.36 5.74
CA PHE A 147 27.64 -31.26 6.22
C PHE A 147 26.84 -30.07 6.73
N GLU A 148 25.74 -29.71 6.07
CA GLU A 148 24.84 -28.62 6.53
C GLU A 148 24.16 -29.00 7.84
N GLU A 149 23.78 -30.26 7.99
CA GLU A 149 23.17 -30.73 9.25
C GLU A 149 24.20 -30.74 10.39
N LEU A 150 25.44 -31.13 10.12
CA LEU A 150 26.53 -31.05 11.10
C LEU A 150 26.78 -29.61 11.55
N LYS A 151 26.79 -28.67 10.61
CA LYS A 151 26.98 -27.24 10.87
C LYS A 151 25.85 -26.69 11.76
N ARG A 152 24.60 -27.11 11.48
CA ARG A 152 23.44 -26.75 12.27
C ARG A 152 23.53 -27.30 13.70
N LEU A 153 23.82 -28.60 13.85
CA LEU A 153 23.99 -29.24 15.16
C LEU A 153 25.13 -28.61 15.98
N THR A 154 26.23 -28.27 15.31
CA THR A 154 27.35 -27.57 15.96
C THR A 154 26.95 -26.17 16.43
N SER A 155 26.16 -25.45 15.62
CA SER A 155 25.62 -24.14 15.99
C SER A 155 24.67 -24.22 17.19
N VAL A 156 23.78 -25.22 17.23
CA VAL A 156 22.89 -25.47 18.37
C VAL A 156 23.66 -25.81 19.65
N ARG A 157 24.75 -26.57 19.55
CA ARG A 157 25.59 -26.93 20.70
C ARG A 157 26.34 -25.72 21.29
N ARG A 158 26.86 -24.84 20.41
CA ARG A 158 27.69 -23.70 20.80
C ARG A 158 26.91 -22.48 21.29
N ASN A 159 25.67 -22.34 20.86
CA ASN A 159 24.84 -21.17 21.14
C ASN A 159 23.77 -21.48 22.19
N THR A 160 23.39 -20.47 22.96
CA THR A 160 22.13 -20.50 23.71
C THR A 160 20.95 -20.40 22.73
N GLN A 161 19.77 -20.84 23.16
CA GLN A 161 18.55 -20.76 22.36
C GLN A 161 18.31 -19.34 21.79
N SER A 162 18.46 -18.32 22.65
CA SER A 162 18.29 -16.93 22.25
C SER A 162 19.31 -16.48 21.20
N MET A 163 20.58 -16.88 21.35
CA MET A 163 21.63 -16.55 20.38
C MET A 163 21.42 -17.27 19.04
N TYR A 164 20.99 -18.54 19.06
CA TYR A 164 20.68 -19.30 17.86
C TYR A 164 19.56 -18.62 17.06
N VAL A 165 18.46 -18.28 17.71
CA VAL A 165 17.32 -17.63 17.06
C VAL A 165 17.70 -16.24 16.54
N LYS A 166 18.33 -15.39 17.35
CA LYS A 166 18.75 -14.04 16.93
C LYS A 166 19.69 -14.04 15.72
N LYS A 167 20.53 -15.08 15.57
CA LYS A 167 21.47 -15.19 14.44
C LYS A 167 20.78 -15.55 13.14
N ASN A 168 19.64 -16.23 13.19
CA ASN A 168 18.99 -16.81 12.03
C ASN A 168 17.66 -16.11 11.63
N VAL A 169 17.25 -15.11 12.40
CA VAL A 169 16.01 -14.35 12.11
C VAL A 169 16.30 -12.85 12.01
N GLY A 170 15.59 -12.19 11.12
CA GLY A 170 15.60 -10.74 11.00
C GLY A 170 15.06 -10.04 12.26
N VAL A 171 15.28 -8.75 12.33
CA VAL A 171 14.73 -7.88 13.38
C VAL A 171 13.36 -7.38 12.93
N ASN A 172 12.36 -7.39 13.82
CA ASN A 172 11.06 -6.81 13.53
C ASN A 172 11.21 -5.33 13.16
N VAL A 173 10.45 -4.92 12.17
CA VAL A 173 10.29 -3.49 11.88
C VAL A 173 9.46 -2.89 13.00
N ARG A 174 9.91 -1.74 13.54
CA ARG A 174 9.22 -1.07 14.62
C ARG A 174 7.79 -0.74 14.20
N GLU A 175 6.81 -1.22 14.96
CA GLU A 175 5.43 -0.80 14.77
C GLU A 175 5.27 0.64 15.25
N GLN A 176 4.66 1.45 14.43
CA GLN A 176 4.40 2.85 14.68
C GLN A 176 2.89 3.11 14.62
N SER A 177 2.46 4.22 15.21
CA SER A 177 1.08 4.67 15.05
C SER A 177 0.77 4.96 13.57
N ASN A 178 -0.52 4.97 13.21
CA ASN A 178 -0.95 5.25 11.83
C ASN A 178 -0.40 6.58 11.31
N GLY A 179 -0.33 7.60 12.17
CA GLY A 179 0.22 8.91 11.82
C GLY A 179 1.74 8.87 11.58
N GLU A 180 2.49 8.17 12.43
CA GLU A 180 3.93 7.99 12.26
C GLU A 180 4.26 7.17 11.01
N SER A 181 3.46 6.12 10.72
CA SER A 181 3.63 5.31 9.51
C SER A 181 3.40 6.12 8.24
N ALA A 182 2.48 7.09 8.26
CA ALA A 182 2.22 7.98 7.14
C ALA A 182 3.42 8.90 6.81
N PHE A 183 4.27 9.21 7.79
CA PHE A 183 5.52 9.96 7.56
C PHE A 183 6.65 9.10 7.00
N MET A 184 6.56 7.79 7.15
CA MET A 184 7.57 6.85 6.67
C MET A 184 7.32 6.37 5.24
N TYR A 185 6.07 6.48 4.76
CA TYR A 185 5.65 6.13 3.41
C TYR A 185 6.04 7.21 2.40
#